data_07386449cb5acee12dff15409e474da9
#
_entry.id   07386449cb5acee12dff15409e474da9
#
_cell.length_a   1.000
_cell.length_b   1.000
_cell.length_c   1.000
_cell.angle_alpha   90.00
_cell.angle_beta   90.00
_cell.angle_gamma   90.00
#
_symmetry.space_group_name_H-M   'P 1'
#
loop_
_entity.id
_entity.type
_entity.pdbx_description
1 polymer ?
#
loop_
_entity_poly.entity_id
_entity_poly.type
_entity_poly.pdbx_seq_one_letter_code
_entity_poly.pdbx_strand_id
1 'polypeptide(L)'
;MTPRPVSGARTPLFGALRRAFRLAAEARRTGAAPDDLVGAAHEARLDRRAFLRVAGAGVAGLTLGPTLAGCAAPARMRRDARVAIVGGGMAGLHAAYRLQQAGVRATVYEASGRTGGRMHTATGLVGPGLTTELGGEFIDSGHADLLGLVAEFGLDLYDRQTPGEAALRHAFYFGGRQVTEAEVVAAFVPLAARIQADFDSTGDVVDYQNEGGAAALDRLSIAEYLDRIGATGTIRALLDGAYVTEFGLDAGEQSALNLVFLIGTDTAGGFEPFGESDERLKVVGGNERVVEALAARVAGQIETGQRLVAARPRGAGVRLVFESGAATREVDADAVVLALPFTLLRDVDLAALDLPAFKTRAIRELGYGTNAKLFAGTAARPWRGQGYNGECFTDAAFQLCWDHTQLQPGTAGGLTLYSGGAAGVAVGEGTPESHLARLLPDVDGAFPGVLAAQNGRTGRFHWPSHPFTRGSYACYRPGQWTTVAGAEIVPVGNVFFAGEHCSADFQGYMNGAAETGRRAAASVLAALGVAAS
;
A
#
# COMPACT_ATOMS: atom_id res chain seq x y z
N MET A 1 -11.47 16.12 -17.30
CA MET A 1 -10.14 16.05 -16.68
C MET A 1 -10.14 14.82 -15.79
N THR A 2 -9.44 13.78 -16.16
CA THR A 2 -9.18 12.64 -15.27
C THR A 2 -8.18 13.09 -14.21
N PRO A 3 -8.45 12.89 -12.90
CA PRO A 3 -7.50 13.25 -11.87
C PRO A 3 -6.22 12.43 -12.03
N ARG A 4 -5.08 13.06 -11.79
CA ARG A 4 -3.77 12.41 -11.72
C ARG A 4 -3.81 11.28 -10.69
N PRO A 5 -3.14 10.14 -10.96
CA PRO A 5 -2.95 9.14 -9.93
C PRO A 5 -2.07 9.73 -8.82
N VAL A 6 -2.66 9.94 -7.66
CA VAL A 6 -1.93 10.33 -6.45
C VAL A 6 -1.79 9.08 -5.62
N SER A 7 -0.59 8.50 -5.58
CA SER A 7 -0.33 7.44 -4.63
C SER A 7 -0.36 8.05 -3.22
N GLY A 8 -1.21 7.55 -2.36
CA GLY A 8 -1.27 7.95 -0.96
C GLY A 8 -0.01 7.50 -0.19
N ALA A 9 0.23 8.05 0.98
CA ALA A 9 1.34 7.62 1.83
C ALA A 9 1.11 6.21 2.38
N ARG A 10 2.15 5.37 2.39
CA ARG A 10 2.09 3.95 2.82
C ARG A 10 2.68 3.72 4.20
N THR A 11 3.30 4.75 4.78
CA THR A 11 3.89 4.72 6.10
C THR A 11 3.59 5.99 6.89
N PRO A 12 3.59 5.93 8.25
CA PRO A 12 3.42 7.11 9.11
C PRO A 12 4.44 8.22 8.82
N LEU A 13 5.66 7.86 8.44
CA LEU A 13 6.71 8.80 8.05
C LEU A 13 6.25 9.67 6.88
N PHE A 14 5.57 9.07 5.92
CA PHE A 14 5.15 9.78 4.74
C PHE A 14 4.06 10.81 5.03
N GLY A 15 3.10 10.47 5.87
CA GLY A 15 2.11 11.41 6.38
C GLY A 15 2.75 12.59 7.13
N ALA A 16 3.81 12.32 7.93
CA ALA A 16 4.57 13.34 8.63
C ALA A 16 5.33 14.26 7.66
N LEU A 17 5.95 13.71 6.63
CA LEU A 17 6.64 14.49 5.60
C LEU A 17 5.71 15.39 4.80
N ARG A 18 4.54 14.90 4.41
CA ARG A 18 3.54 15.73 3.73
C ARG A 18 3.05 16.88 4.61
N ARG A 19 2.90 16.66 5.91
CA ARG A 19 2.60 17.74 6.86
C ARG A 19 3.74 18.75 6.92
N ALA A 20 4.98 18.28 7.07
CA ALA A 20 6.17 19.14 7.09
C ALA A 20 6.29 19.96 5.79
N PHE A 21 5.99 19.36 4.65
CA PHE A 21 5.98 20.03 3.36
C PHE A 21 4.94 21.13 3.27
N ARG A 22 3.68 20.88 3.68
CA ARG A 22 2.65 21.90 3.69
C ARG A 22 2.99 23.07 4.60
N LEU A 23 3.47 22.78 5.80
CA LEU A 23 3.90 23.80 6.74
C LEU A 23 5.08 24.60 6.18
N ALA A 24 6.00 23.96 5.46
CA ALA A 24 7.09 24.62 4.77
C ALA A 24 6.61 25.51 3.62
N ALA A 25 5.68 25.05 2.81
CA ALA A 25 5.06 25.84 1.73
C ALA A 25 4.28 27.04 2.30
N GLU A 26 3.57 26.82 3.40
CA GLU A 26 2.83 27.87 4.10
C GLU A 26 3.76 28.91 4.76
N ALA A 27 4.86 28.48 5.39
CA ALA A 27 5.89 29.37 5.93
C ALA A 27 6.44 30.31 4.84
N ARG A 28 6.71 29.81 3.65
CA ARG A 28 7.16 30.61 2.51
C ARG A 28 6.10 31.59 2.00
N ARG A 29 4.84 31.16 1.92
CA ARG A 29 3.72 31.97 1.42
C ARG A 29 3.34 33.08 2.39
N THR A 30 3.37 32.82 3.68
CA THR A 30 2.91 33.74 4.73
C THR A 30 4.03 34.51 5.42
N GLY A 31 5.27 34.05 5.31
CA GLY A 31 6.41 34.57 6.09
C GLY A 31 6.34 34.21 7.58
N ALA A 32 5.43 33.30 7.98
CA ALA A 32 5.28 32.87 9.36
C ALA A 32 6.44 31.97 9.79
N ALA A 33 6.80 32.03 11.07
CA ALA A 33 7.82 31.12 11.59
C ALA A 33 7.32 29.67 11.58
N PRO A 34 8.18 28.69 11.26
CA PRO A 34 7.79 27.27 11.24
C PRO A 34 7.14 26.78 12.56
N ASP A 35 7.64 27.24 13.71
CA ASP A 35 7.09 26.87 15.03
C ASP A 35 5.64 27.33 15.20
N ASP A 36 5.29 28.52 14.72
CA ASP A 36 3.93 29.07 14.79
C ASP A 36 2.98 28.25 13.93
N LEU A 37 3.42 27.79 12.77
CA LEU A 37 2.61 26.99 11.85
C LEU A 37 2.44 25.55 12.35
N VAL A 38 3.45 24.97 12.98
CA VAL A 38 3.37 23.65 13.64
C VAL A 38 2.36 23.72 14.80
N GLY A 39 2.43 24.79 15.61
CA GLY A 39 1.48 25.04 16.69
C GLY A 39 0.04 25.20 16.18
N ALA A 40 -0.17 26.05 15.19
CA ALA A 40 -1.49 26.26 14.58
C ALA A 40 -2.07 25.00 13.92
N ALA A 41 -1.23 24.18 13.27
CA ALA A 41 -1.65 22.91 12.68
C ALA A 41 -2.03 21.86 13.75
N HIS A 42 -1.40 21.89 14.93
CA HIS A 42 -1.78 21.08 16.08
C HIS A 42 -3.13 21.51 16.67
N GLU A 43 -3.36 22.81 16.84
CA GLU A 43 -4.63 23.37 17.32
C GLU A 43 -5.78 23.13 16.34
N ALA A 44 -5.55 23.30 15.02
CA ALA A 44 -6.56 23.05 13.99
C ALA A 44 -7.04 21.59 13.92
N ARG A 45 -6.20 20.61 14.34
CA ARG A 45 -6.62 19.21 14.49
C ARG A 45 -7.63 19.02 15.61
N LEU A 46 -7.57 19.83 16.65
CA LEU A 46 -8.51 19.78 17.77
C LEU A 46 -9.87 20.42 17.39
N ASP A 47 -9.87 21.42 16.51
CA ASP A 47 -11.07 22.20 16.12
C ASP A 47 -11.86 21.60 14.94
N ARG A 48 -11.22 20.88 14.03
CA ARG A 48 -11.87 20.23 12.86
C ARG A 48 -12.98 19.23 13.23
N ARG A 49 -12.99 18.74 14.46
CA ARG A 49 -14.03 17.84 14.97
C ARG A 49 -15.40 18.46 15.15
N ALA A 50 -15.49 19.77 15.28
CA ALA A 50 -16.77 20.46 15.35
C ALA A 50 -17.44 20.56 13.96
N PHE A 51 -16.66 20.67 12.90
CA PHE A 51 -17.13 20.87 11.53
C PHE A 51 -17.69 19.59 10.87
N LEU A 52 -17.08 18.42 11.12
CA LEU A 52 -17.48 17.17 10.47
C LEU A 52 -18.78 16.54 11.00
N ARG A 53 -19.36 17.08 12.07
CA ARG A 53 -20.71 16.67 12.53
C ARG A 53 -21.85 17.25 11.68
N VAL A 54 -21.58 18.20 10.80
CA VAL A 54 -22.59 18.92 10.01
C VAL A 54 -22.63 18.51 8.53
N ALA A 55 -21.58 17.87 7.99
CA ALA A 55 -21.44 17.60 6.56
C ALA A 55 -21.83 16.18 6.09
N GLY A 56 -22.50 15.41 6.93
CA GLY A 56 -22.91 14.02 6.63
C GLY A 56 -24.22 13.90 5.83
N ALA A 57 -24.41 14.62 4.72
CA ALA A 57 -25.52 14.36 3.82
C ALA A 57 -25.21 14.83 2.39
N GLY A 58 -25.05 13.86 1.50
CA GLY A 58 -25.31 14.03 0.07
C GLY A 58 -24.10 14.17 -0.84
N VAL A 59 -23.81 13.11 -1.60
CA VAL A 59 -23.55 13.21 -3.05
C VAL A 59 -23.90 11.89 -3.72
N ALA A 60 -24.91 11.96 -4.57
CA ALA A 60 -25.20 10.94 -5.56
C ALA A 60 -24.68 11.41 -6.92
N GLY A 61 -23.99 10.51 -7.61
CA GLY A 61 -23.99 10.43 -9.07
C GLY A 61 -23.10 11.38 -9.85
N LEU A 62 -22.12 10.81 -10.53
CA LEU A 62 -21.79 11.16 -11.92
C LEU A 62 -20.95 10.05 -12.55
N THR A 63 -21.58 9.31 -13.45
CA THR A 63 -20.93 8.37 -14.36
C THR A 63 -20.51 9.13 -15.62
N LEU A 64 -19.23 9.17 -15.93
CA LEU A 64 -18.72 9.48 -17.27
C LEU A 64 -17.52 8.57 -17.56
N GLY A 65 -17.72 7.66 -18.50
CA GLY A 65 -16.66 6.78 -18.96
C GLY A 65 -15.78 7.45 -20.01
N PRO A 66 -14.48 7.17 -20.04
CA PRO A 66 -13.63 7.51 -21.16
C PRO A 66 -13.59 6.36 -22.18
N THR A 67 -13.74 6.72 -23.43
CA THR A 67 -13.55 5.84 -24.59
C THR A 67 -12.07 5.50 -24.75
N LEU A 68 -11.70 4.25 -24.46
CA LEU A 68 -10.41 3.68 -24.85
C LEU A 68 -10.52 3.14 -26.27
N ALA A 69 -9.91 3.85 -27.22
CA ALA A 69 -9.70 3.33 -28.58
C ALA A 69 -8.43 2.48 -28.61
N GLY A 70 -8.56 1.20 -28.99
CA GLY A 70 -7.44 0.43 -29.46
C GLY A 70 -7.18 -0.97 -28.93
N CYS A 71 -8.05 -1.55 -28.08
CA CYS A 71 -8.01 -3.00 -27.83
C CYS A 71 -9.28 -3.63 -28.37
N ALA A 72 -9.18 -4.77 -29.05
CA ALA A 72 -10.35 -5.52 -29.50
C ALA A 72 -11.30 -5.73 -28.32
N ALA A 73 -12.54 -5.27 -28.44
CA ALA A 73 -13.55 -5.47 -27.42
C ALA A 73 -13.69 -6.97 -27.15
N PRO A 74 -13.78 -7.42 -25.88
CA PRO A 74 -13.99 -8.82 -25.57
C PRO A 74 -15.28 -9.31 -26.25
N ALA A 75 -15.20 -10.49 -26.85
CA ALA A 75 -16.37 -11.11 -27.46
C ALA A 75 -17.47 -11.27 -26.40
N ARG A 76 -18.73 -10.92 -26.71
CA ARG A 76 -19.85 -11.09 -25.79
C ARG A 76 -19.92 -12.54 -25.30
N MET A 77 -19.70 -12.73 -24.00
CA MET A 77 -19.77 -14.03 -23.33
C MET A 77 -21.21 -14.33 -22.88
N ARG A 78 -21.50 -15.61 -22.62
CA ARG A 78 -22.81 -16.07 -22.17
C ARG A 78 -22.94 -15.93 -20.66
N ARG A 79 -24.18 -15.87 -20.14
CA ARG A 79 -24.47 -15.89 -18.69
C ARG A 79 -24.01 -17.19 -17.97
N ASP A 80 -23.86 -18.27 -18.73
CA ASP A 80 -23.37 -19.57 -18.28
C ASP A 80 -21.82 -19.71 -18.44
N ALA A 81 -21.12 -18.61 -18.66
CA ALA A 81 -19.67 -18.58 -18.82
C ALA A 81 -18.95 -19.07 -17.55
N ARG A 82 -17.91 -19.87 -17.75
CA ARG A 82 -17.02 -20.33 -16.69
C ARG A 82 -16.02 -19.25 -16.38
N VAL A 83 -16.14 -18.64 -15.21
CA VAL A 83 -15.22 -17.61 -14.75
C VAL A 83 -14.22 -18.21 -13.76
N ALA A 84 -12.92 -18.10 -14.05
CA ALA A 84 -11.85 -18.48 -13.16
C ALA A 84 -11.16 -17.24 -12.58
N ILE A 85 -10.91 -17.25 -11.28
CA ILE A 85 -10.14 -16.23 -10.57
C ILE A 85 -8.90 -16.91 -10.00
N VAL A 86 -7.71 -16.42 -10.31
CA VAL A 86 -6.45 -16.98 -9.82
C VAL A 86 -5.86 -16.04 -8.78
N GLY A 87 -5.80 -16.51 -7.54
CA GLY A 87 -5.37 -15.78 -6.35
C GLY A 87 -6.53 -15.50 -5.40
N GLY A 88 -6.46 -16.04 -4.19
CA GLY A 88 -7.44 -15.90 -3.10
C GLY A 88 -7.11 -14.75 -2.13
N GLY A 89 -6.44 -13.70 -2.60
CA GLY A 89 -6.22 -12.46 -1.84
C GLY A 89 -7.42 -11.52 -1.91
N MET A 90 -7.28 -10.31 -1.34
CA MET A 90 -8.34 -9.28 -1.32
C MET A 90 -8.97 -9.06 -2.70
N ALA A 91 -8.17 -8.85 -3.75
CA ALA A 91 -8.68 -8.56 -5.08
C ALA A 91 -9.49 -9.72 -5.65
N GLY A 92 -8.98 -10.95 -5.56
CA GLY A 92 -9.67 -12.13 -6.10
C GLY A 92 -10.94 -12.48 -5.34
N LEU A 93 -10.91 -12.41 -4.02
CA LEU A 93 -12.09 -12.66 -3.17
C LEU A 93 -13.17 -11.59 -3.39
N HIS A 94 -12.78 -10.32 -3.47
CA HIS A 94 -13.72 -9.23 -3.74
C HIS A 94 -14.34 -9.36 -5.14
N ALA A 95 -13.53 -9.72 -6.15
CA ALA A 95 -14.06 -9.99 -7.48
C ALA A 95 -15.07 -11.15 -7.48
N ALA A 96 -14.76 -12.27 -6.82
CA ALA A 96 -15.67 -13.40 -6.70
C ALA A 96 -16.99 -13.01 -6.01
N TYR A 97 -16.90 -12.24 -4.94
CA TYR A 97 -18.06 -11.77 -4.18
C TYR A 97 -18.96 -10.85 -5.02
N ARG A 98 -18.40 -9.87 -5.72
CA ARG A 98 -19.19 -8.97 -6.59
C ARG A 98 -19.81 -9.70 -7.79
N LEU A 99 -19.10 -10.66 -8.38
CA LEU A 99 -19.65 -11.52 -9.41
C LEU A 99 -20.84 -12.36 -8.87
N GLN A 100 -20.68 -12.95 -7.70
CA GLN A 100 -21.75 -13.72 -7.05
C GLN A 100 -23.00 -12.86 -6.79
N GLN A 101 -22.83 -11.61 -6.30
CA GLN A 101 -23.95 -10.68 -6.09
C GLN A 101 -24.70 -10.39 -7.40
N ALA A 102 -24.00 -10.35 -8.54
CA ALA A 102 -24.61 -10.19 -9.87
C ALA A 102 -25.14 -11.51 -10.48
N GLY A 103 -25.14 -12.61 -9.71
CA GLY A 103 -25.64 -13.92 -10.17
C GLY A 103 -24.66 -14.69 -11.07
N VAL A 104 -23.39 -14.29 -11.12
CA VAL A 104 -22.32 -14.99 -11.84
C VAL A 104 -21.44 -15.74 -10.85
N ARG A 105 -21.34 -17.07 -11.01
CA ARG A 105 -20.48 -17.89 -10.16
C ARG A 105 -19.08 -18.00 -10.77
N ALA A 106 -18.04 -17.67 -9.98
CA ALA A 106 -16.64 -17.85 -10.34
C ALA A 106 -15.97 -18.89 -9.44
N THR A 107 -14.96 -19.59 -9.92
CA THR A 107 -14.11 -20.43 -9.07
C THR A 107 -12.81 -19.69 -8.76
N VAL A 108 -12.46 -19.58 -7.49
CA VAL A 108 -11.20 -18.96 -7.00
C VAL A 108 -10.17 -20.05 -6.76
N TYR A 109 -9.07 -20.00 -7.45
CA TYR A 109 -7.93 -20.92 -7.32
C TYR A 109 -6.83 -20.23 -6.52
N GLU A 110 -6.51 -20.73 -5.33
CA GLU A 110 -5.48 -20.22 -4.43
C GLU A 110 -4.33 -21.23 -4.30
N ALA A 111 -3.10 -20.74 -4.46
CA ALA A 111 -1.92 -21.61 -4.42
C ALA A 111 -1.59 -22.13 -3.02
N SER A 112 -1.80 -21.30 -2.00
CA SER A 112 -1.52 -21.64 -0.60
C SER A 112 -2.66 -22.41 0.06
N GLY A 113 -2.48 -22.80 1.32
CA GLY A 113 -3.54 -23.39 2.14
C GLY A 113 -4.48 -22.37 2.82
N ARG A 114 -4.27 -21.06 2.62
CA ARG A 114 -5.07 -19.98 3.21
C ARG A 114 -5.48 -18.94 2.17
N THR A 115 -6.54 -18.23 2.42
CA THR A 115 -6.94 -17.02 1.69
C THR A 115 -6.39 -15.75 2.36
N GLY A 116 -6.57 -14.59 1.74
CA GLY A 116 -6.21 -13.27 2.29
C GLY A 116 -4.93 -12.66 1.74
N GLY A 117 -4.01 -13.47 1.20
CA GLY A 117 -2.77 -12.96 0.60
C GLY A 117 -1.94 -12.12 1.57
N ARG A 118 -1.72 -10.84 1.23
CA ARG A 118 -0.94 -9.88 2.05
C ARG A 118 -1.73 -9.19 3.17
N MET A 119 -3.01 -9.49 3.35
CA MET A 119 -3.75 -9.23 4.57
C MET A 119 -3.61 -10.45 5.47
N HIS A 120 -2.82 -10.31 6.54
CA HIS A 120 -2.46 -11.40 7.41
C HIS A 120 -2.21 -10.91 8.83
N THR A 121 -2.97 -11.41 9.78
CA THR A 121 -2.96 -11.01 11.18
C THR A 121 -2.51 -12.18 12.06
N ALA A 122 -1.60 -11.92 13.00
CA ALA A 122 -1.24 -12.86 14.07
C ALA A 122 -1.86 -12.41 15.40
N THR A 123 -2.31 -13.37 16.20
CA THR A 123 -2.79 -13.11 17.56
C THR A 123 -1.83 -13.73 18.58
N GLY A 124 -1.50 -12.98 19.63
CA GLY A 124 -0.66 -13.47 20.74
C GLY A 124 0.84 -13.44 20.44
N LEU A 125 1.29 -12.91 19.31
CA LEU A 125 2.72 -12.88 18.94
C LEU A 125 3.56 -12.11 19.96
N VAL A 126 3.16 -10.89 20.29
CA VAL A 126 3.89 -9.98 21.18
C VAL A 126 3.32 -9.95 22.61
N GLY A 127 2.14 -10.52 22.83
CA GLY A 127 1.48 -10.60 24.13
C GLY A 127 0.12 -11.27 24.04
N PRO A 128 -0.38 -11.89 25.13
CA PRO A 128 -1.68 -12.56 25.11
C PRO A 128 -2.81 -11.63 24.67
N GLY A 129 -3.62 -12.06 23.71
CA GLY A 129 -4.78 -11.32 23.19
C GLY A 129 -4.44 -10.13 22.30
N LEU A 130 -3.17 -9.76 22.14
CA LEU A 130 -2.76 -8.69 21.22
C LEU A 130 -2.73 -9.19 19.79
N THR A 131 -3.23 -8.37 18.88
CA THR A 131 -3.16 -8.60 17.43
C THR A 131 -1.98 -7.85 16.82
N THR A 132 -1.33 -8.48 15.84
CA THR A 132 -0.17 -7.96 15.11
C THR A 132 -0.40 -8.15 13.63
N GLU A 133 -0.35 -7.08 12.85
CA GLU A 133 -0.47 -7.16 11.40
C GLU A 133 0.88 -7.58 10.78
N LEU A 134 0.92 -8.78 10.22
CA LEU A 134 2.08 -9.27 9.49
C LEU A 134 2.17 -8.63 8.10
N GLY A 135 1.03 -8.20 7.54
CA GLY A 135 0.89 -7.54 6.24
C GLY A 135 0.37 -6.12 6.34
N GLY A 136 -0.62 -5.77 5.49
CA GLY A 136 -1.24 -4.45 5.45
C GLY A 136 -1.85 -4.05 6.80
N GLU A 137 -1.51 -2.86 7.28
CA GLU A 137 -1.82 -2.48 8.66
C GLU A 137 -2.79 -1.31 8.77
N PHE A 138 -2.54 -0.21 8.07
CA PHE A 138 -3.34 0.99 8.23
C PHE A 138 -4.35 1.15 7.10
N ILE A 139 -5.49 1.75 7.45
CA ILE A 139 -6.60 2.06 6.55
C ILE A 139 -6.83 3.56 6.63
N ASP A 140 -6.72 4.25 5.50
CA ASP A 140 -6.96 5.68 5.42
C ASP A 140 -8.46 6.00 5.35
N SER A 141 -8.83 7.18 5.80
CA SER A 141 -10.21 7.68 5.69
C SER A 141 -10.73 7.73 4.25
N GLY A 142 -9.82 7.84 3.26
CA GLY A 142 -10.13 7.83 1.83
C GLY A 142 -10.25 6.43 1.19
N HIS A 143 -10.03 5.35 1.92
CA HIS A 143 -10.03 3.98 1.42
C HIS A 143 -11.46 3.43 1.23
N ALA A 144 -12.21 4.02 0.29
CA ALA A 144 -13.65 3.83 0.14
C ALA A 144 -14.06 2.37 -0.13
N ASP A 145 -13.33 1.64 -0.98
CA ASP A 145 -13.67 0.25 -1.30
C ASP A 145 -13.47 -0.67 -0.10
N LEU A 146 -12.37 -0.51 0.63
CA LEU A 146 -12.08 -1.32 1.81
C LEU A 146 -13.02 -0.97 2.97
N LEU A 147 -13.23 0.32 3.25
CA LEU A 147 -14.16 0.78 4.28
C LEU A 147 -15.61 0.41 3.96
N GLY A 148 -15.99 0.40 2.68
CA GLY A 148 -17.27 -0.11 2.22
C GLY A 148 -17.48 -1.58 2.62
N LEU A 149 -16.46 -2.43 2.44
CA LEU A 149 -16.51 -3.84 2.87
C LEU A 149 -16.55 -3.97 4.40
N VAL A 150 -15.76 -3.16 5.13
CA VAL A 150 -15.77 -3.14 6.60
C VAL A 150 -17.18 -2.83 7.11
N ALA A 151 -17.84 -1.81 6.55
CA ALA A 151 -19.20 -1.43 6.89
C ALA A 151 -20.23 -2.52 6.48
N GLU A 152 -20.11 -3.06 5.26
CA GLU A 152 -20.99 -4.12 4.74
C GLU A 152 -20.94 -5.40 5.60
N PHE A 153 -19.78 -5.66 6.21
CA PHE A 153 -19.60 -6.85 7.07
C PHE A 153 -19.80 -6.58 8.56
N GLY A 154 -20.09 -5.33 8.95
CA GLY A 154 -20.31 -4.94 10.33
C GLY A 154 -19.07 -5.12 11.21
N LEU A 155 -17.88 -4.83 10.67
CA LEU A 155 -16.63 -4.92 11.41
C LEU A 155 -16.32 -3.60 12.13
N ASP A 156 -15.91 -3.70 13.39
CA ASP A 156 -15.53 -2.54 14.19
C ASP A 156 -14.12 -2.06 13.81
N LEU A 157 -13.90 -0.74 13.99
CA LEU A 157 -12.64 -0.08 13.72
C LEU A 157 -12.04 0.56 14.98
N TYR A 158 -10.73 0.43 15.14
CA TYR A 158 -9.94 1.34 15.96
C TYR A 158 -9.71 2.63 15.19
N ASP A 159 -9.95 3.78 15.83
CA ASP A 159 -9.67 5.12 15.28
C ASP A 159 -8.49 5.76 16.02
N ARG A 160 -7.33 5.82 15.36
CA ARG A 160 -6.09 6.40 15.90
C ARG A 160 -6.14 7.92 16.07
N GLN A 161 -7.20 8.57 15.59
CA GLN A 161 -7.44 10.00 15.76
C GLN A 161 -8.45 10.31 16.89
N THR A 162 -8.73 9.36 17.79
CA THR A 162 -9.46 9.69 19.03
C THR A 162 -8.70 10.75 19.84
N PRO A 163 -9.38 11.60 20.65
CA PRO A 163 -8.73 12.72 21.34
C PRO A 163 -7.47 12.36 22.12
N GLY A 164 -7.48 11.22 22.84
CA GLY A 164 -6.34 10.76 23.61
C GLY A 164 -5.15 10.31 22.76
N GLU A 165 -5.41 9.73 21.59
CA GLU A 165 -4.36 9.26 20.67
C GLU A 165 -3.82 10.42 19.81
N ALA A 166 -4.69 11.30 19.35
CA ALA A 166 -4.31 12.45 18.53
C ALA A 166 -3.43 13.48 19.29
N ALA A 167 -3.43 13.45 20.61
CA ALA A 167 -2.58 14.30 21.44
C ALA A 167 -1.12 13.78 21.54
N LEU A 168 -0.89 12.51 21.18
CA LEU A 168 0.46 11.93 21.20
C LEU A 168 1.21 12.28 19.92
N ARG A 169 2.54 12.47 20.05
CA ARG A 169 3.43 12.85 18.96
C ARG A 169 4.14 11.61 18.42
N HIS A 170 4.57 11.64 17.17
CA HIS A 170 5.63 10.77 16.68
C HIS A 170 7.00 11.37 17.01
N ALA A 171 8.02 10.52 17.05
CA ALA A 171 9.40 10.92 17.30
C ALA A 171 10.16 11.05 15.97
N PHE A 172 11.09 12.02 15.92
CA PHE A 172 12.14 12.10 14.92
C PHE A 172 13.47 11.91 15.66
N TYR A 173 14.17 10.82 15.40
CA TYR A 173 15.43 10.49 16.08
C TYR A 173 16.54 10.34 15.05
N PHE A 174 17.34 11.38 14.90
CA PHE A 174 18.39 11.46 13.87
C PHE A 174 19.73 11.89 14.50
N GLY A 175 20.82 11.27 14.04
CA GLY A 175 22.14 11.55 14.59
C GLY A 175 22.24 11.30 16.10
N GLY A 176 21.50 10.33 16.64
CA GLY A 176 21.50 9.97 18.04
C GLY A 176 20.74 10.93 18.96
N ARG A 177 19.90 11.82 18.44
CA ARG A 177 19.10 12.78 19.23
C ARG A 177 17.67 12.93 18.73
N GLN A 178 16.80 13.39 19.61
CA GLN A 178 15.48 13.86 19.20
C GLN A 178 15.60 15.14 18.34
N VAL A 179 14.85 15.20 17.26
CA VAL A 179 14.71 16.35 16.35
C VAL A 179 13.28 16.82 16.41
N THR A 180 13.04 18.11 16.49
CA THR A 180 11.69 18.66 16.51
C THR A 180 11.08 18.67 15.12
N GLU A 181 9.75 18.61 15.02
CA GLU A 181 9.05 18.77 13.73
C GLU A 181 9.37 20.10 13.07
N ALA A 182 9.56 21.17 13.84
CA ALA A 182 9.96 22.48 13.34
C ALA A 182 11.37 22.47 12.69
N GLU A 183 12.33 21.75 13.29
CA GLU A 183 13.65 21.55 12.65
C GLU A 183 13.52 20.81 11.32
N VAL A 184 12.67 19.80 11.24
CA VAL A 184 12.38 19.05 10.00
C VAL A 184 11.78 19.98 8.96
N VAL A 185 10.73 20.73 9.32
CA VAL A 185 10.07 21.70 8.41
C VAL A 185 11.06 22.73 7.89
N ALA A 186 11.87 23.32 8.78
CA ALA A 186 12.87 24.33 8.39
C ALA A 186 13.89 23.76 7.39
N ALA A 187 14.35 22.51 7.59
CA ALA A 187 15.27 21.85 6.67
C ALA A 187 14.62 21.51 5.31
N PHE A 188 13.30 21.35 5.28
CA PHE A 188 12.55 20.97 4.08
C PHE A 188 12.16 22.16 3.20
N VAL A 189 11.90 23.33 3.79
CA VAL A 189 11.51 24.57 3.08
C VAL A 189 12.33 24.86 1.82
N PRO A 190 13.67 24.74 1.81
CA PRO A 190 14.46 25.04 0.62
C PRO A 190 14.20 24.11 -0.55
N LEU A 191 13.78 22.85 -0.28
CA LEU A 191 13.56 21.81 -1.29
C LEU A 191 12.13 21.88 -1.88
N ALA A 192 11.17 22.35 -1.09
CA ALA A 192 9.75 22.32 -1.40
C ALA A 192 9.41 22.94 -2.76
N ALA A 193 9.92 24.15 -3.04
CA ALA A 193 9.61 24.85 -4.28
C ALA A 193 10.21 24.17 -5.51
N ARG A 194 11.36 23.53 -5.35
CA ARG A 194 11.99 22.80 -6.44
C ARG A 194 11.19 21.56 -6.79
N ILE A 195 10.80 20.77 -5.78
CA ILE A 195 9.98 19.59 -5.97
C ILE A 195 8.63 19.95 -6.58
N GLN A 196 8.01 21.07 -6.14
CA GLN A 196 6.75 21.54 -6.73
C GLN A 196 6.92 21.93 -8.20
N ALA A 197 7.98 22.66 -8.56
CA ALA A 197 8.25 23.03 -9.94
C ALA A 197 8.50 21.79 -10.83
N ASP A 198 9.23 20.80 -10.31
CA ASP A 198 9.47 19.55 -11.01
C ASP A 198 8.15 18.75 -11.17
N PHE A 199 7.27 18.73 -10.15
CA PHE A 199 5.92 18.16 -10.24
C PHE A 199 5.08 18.86 -11.32
N ASP A 200 5.01 20.18 -11.32
CA ASP A 200 4.23 20.96 -12.30
C ASP A 200 4.70 20.73 -13.74
N SER A 201 6.00 20.41 -13.92
CA SER A 201 6.57 20.14 -15.23
C SER A 201 6.16 18.80 -15.83
N THR A 202 5.63 17.84 -15.02
CA THR A 202 5.33 16.47 -15.50
C THR A 202 4.13 16.37 -16.43
N GLY A 203 3.20 17.35 -16.39
CA GLY A 203 1.94 17.29 -17.13
C GLY A 203 0.82 16.58 -16.37
N ASP A 204 -0.38 16.47 -16.96
CA ASP A 204 -1.59 16.00 -16.26
C ASP A 204 -1.69 14.47 -16.12
N VAL A 205 -1.08 13.73 -17.02
CA VAL A 205 -1.09 12.27 -17.03
C VAL A 205 0.32 11.77 -17.34
N VAL A 206 0.82 10.85 -16.52
CA VAL A 206 2.06 10.12 -16.77
C VAL A 206 1.76 8.64 -16.67
N ASP A 207 1.88 7.93 -17.78
CA ASP A 207 1.71 6.50 -17.88
C ASP A 207 2.50 5.93 -19.08
N TYR A 208 2.37 4.64 -19.35
CA TYR A 208 3.08 3.96 -20.44
C TYR A 208 2.69 4.44 -21.85
N GLN A 209 1.65 5.24 -21.99
CA GLN A 209 1.20 5.85 -23.26
C GLN A 209 1.47 7.36 -23.31
N ASN A 210 1.64 7.99 -22.16
CA ASN A 210 1.78 9.44 -22.00
C ASN A 210 2.94 9.73 -21.05
N GLU A 211 4.11 10.03 -21.58
CA GLU A 211 5.27 10.38 -20.76
C GLU A 211 5.23 11.83 -20.24
N GLY A 212 4.41 12.70 -20.86
CA GLY A 212 4.33 14.12 -20.52
C GLY A 212 5.71 14.78 -20.48
N GLY A 213 5.94 15.66 -19.51
CA GLY A 213 7.26 16.22 -19.19
C GLY A 213 8.10 15.37 -18.22
N ALA A 214 7.60 14.17 -17.87
CA ALA A 214 8.14 13.38 -16.77
C ALA A 214 9.35 12.50 -17.12
N ALA A 215 9.61 12.23 -18.41
CA ALA A 215 10.61 11.25 -18.85
C ALA A 215 12.01 11.49 -18.31
N ALA A 216 12.43 12.75 -18.14
CA ALA A 216 13.75 13.08 -17.61
C ALA A 216 13.85 12.81 -16.10
N LEU A 217 12.77 13.04 -15.35
CA LEU A 217 12.68 12.77 -13.92
C LEU A 217 12.54 11.27 -13.66
N ASP A 218 11.75 10.58 -14.49
CA ASP A 218 11.54 9.14 -14.35
C ASP A 218 12.83 8.33 -14.51
N ARG A 219 13.77 8.80 -15.33
CA ARG A 219 15.10 8.15 -15.49
C ARG A 219 16.04 8.32 -14.31
N LEU A 220 15.79 9.28 -13.44
CA LEU A 220 16.56 9.47 -12.21
C LEU A 220 16.04 8.52 -11.13
N SER A 221 16.97 8.02 -10.32
CA SER A 221 16.61 7.48 -9.02
C SER A 221 16.25 8.58 -8.02
N ILE A 222 15.57 8.24 -6.93
CA ILE A 222 15.32 9.17 -5.82
C ILE A 222 16.65 9.70 -5.27
N ALA A 223 17.66 8.84 -5.10
CA ALA A 223 18.97 9.26 -4.61
C ALA A 223 19.62 10.33 -5.50
N GLU A 224 19.66 10.10 -6.82
CA GLU A 224 20.17 11.07 -7.80
C GLU A 224 19.35 12.37 -7.83
N TYR A 225 18.04 12.26 -7.68
CA TYR A 225 17.16 13.42 -7.61
C TYR A 225 17.40 14.26 -6.35
N LEU A 226 17.53 13.62 -5.19
CA LEU A 226 17.84 14.33 -3.93
C LEU A 226 19.20 15.01 -3.96
N ASP A 227 20.22 14.38 -4.58
CA ASP A 227 21.52 15.01 -4.83
C ASP A 227 21.39 16.25 -5.73
N ARG A 228 20.64 16.12 -6.82
CA ARG A 228 20.38 17.20 -7.79
C ARG A 228 19.68 18.42 -7.17
N ILE A 229 18.75 18.20 -6.22
CA ILE A 229 18.05 19.30 -5.55
C ILE A 229 18.78 19.82 -4.31
N GLY A 230 19.93 19.24 -3.94
CA GLY A 230 20.79 19.69 -2.84
C GLY A 230 20.29 19.27 -1.45
N ALA A 231 19.57 18.17 -1.34
CA ALA A 231 19.15 17.60 -0.04
C ALA A 231 20.38 17.08 0.73
N THR A 232 20.58 17.56 1.95
CA THR A 232 21.73 17.18 2.80
C THR A 232 21.33 17.09 4.28
N GLY A 233 22.17 16.47 5.11
CA GLY A 233 21.96 16.38 6.56
C GLY A 233 20.68 15.61 6.94
N THR A 234 20.01 16.05 7.99
CA THR A 234 18.83 15.39 8.56
C THR A 234 17.72 15.23 7.55
N ILE A 235 17.44 16.23 6.70
CA ILE A 235 16.36 16.11 5.73
C ILE A 235 16.69 15.09 4.64
N ARG A 236 17.94 14.94 4.23
CA ARG A 236 18.36 13.89 3.31
C ARG A 236 18.14 12.50 3.92
N ALA A 237 18.62 12.27 5.14
CA ALA A 237 18.45 11.00 5.85
C ALA A 237 16.97 10.65 6.05
N LEU A 238 16.15 11.66 6.39
CA LEU A 238 14.72 11.49 6.57
C LEU A 238 14.03 11.12 5.25
N LEU A 239 14.33 11.78 4.15
CA LEU A 239 13.76 11.47 2.84
C LEU A 239 14.22 10.08 2.35
N ASP A 240 15.49 9.75 2.48
CA ASP A 240 15.99 8.40 2.15
C ASP A 240 15.23 7.33 2.95
N GLY A 241 15.16 7.45 4.28
CA GLY A 241 14.45 6.51 5.14
C GLY A 241 12.96 6.41 4.83
N ALA A 242 12.31 7.54 4.59
CA ALA A 242 10.90 7.61 4.22
C ALA A 242 10.58 6.80 2.97
N TYR A 243 11.31 7.07 1.89
CA TYR A 243 11.02 6.44 0.61
C TYR A 243 11.45 4.98 0.56
N VAL A 244 12.51 4.61 1.29
CA VAL A 244 12.90 3.21 1.43
C VAL A 244 11.82 2.42 2.17
N THR A 245 11.27 2.95 3.25
CA THR A 245 10.19 2.27 3.99
C THR A 245 8.85 2.34 3.27
N GLU A 246 8.55 3.44 2.59
CA GLU A 246 7.31 3.62 1.84
C GLU A 246 7.18 2.65 0.66
N PHE A 247 8.22 2.54 -0.18
CA PHE A 247 8.17 1.75 -1.41
C PHE A 247 8.93 0.42 -1.32
N GLY A 248 9.77 0.25 -0.31
CA GLY A 248 10.47 -0.99 -0.02
C GLY A 248 11.69 -1.29 -0.88
N LEU A 249 12.17 -0.35 -1.69
CA LEU A 249 13.44 -0.43 -2.41
C LEU A 249 14.38 0.65 -1.91
N ASP A 250 15.69 0.47 -2.08
CA ASP A 250 16.64 1.52 -1.77
C ASP A 250 16.42 2.75 -2.67
N ALA A 251 16.72 3.96 -2.16
CA ALA A 251 16.46 5.21 -2.88
C ALA A 251 17.14 5.27 -4.26
N GLY A 252 18.25 4.55 -4.43
CA GLY A 252 18.93 4.41 -5.73
C GLY A 252 18.24 3.46 -6.72
N GLU A 253 17.24 2.71 -6.30
CA GLU A 253 16.51 1.75 -7.12
C GLU A 253 15.09 2.18 -7.48
N GLN A 254 14.62 3.31 -6.95
CA GLN A 254 13.28 3.85 -7.14
C GLN A 254 13.30 5.03 -8.09
N SER A 255 12.27 5.17 -8.95
CA SER A 255 12.10 6.37 -9.77
C SER A 255 11.93 7.62 -8.91
N ALA A 256 12.58 8.72 -9.29
CA ALA A 256 12.38 10.03 -8.68
C ALA A 256 10.91 10.47 -8.67
N LEU A 257 10.11 9.99 -9.62
CA LEU A 257 8.68 10.29 -9.68
C LEU A 257 7.90 9.69 -8.52
N ASN A 258 8.39 8.60 -7.89
CA ASN A 258 7.79 8.09 -6.65
C ASN A 258 7.81 9.18 -5.57
N LEU A 259 8.90 9.95 -5.48
CA LEU A 259 9.02 11.08 -4.58
C LEU A 259 8.18 12.27 -5.06
N VAL A 260 8.39 12.71 -6.28
CA VAL A 260 7.78 13.92 -6.83
C VAL A 260 6.25 13.85 -6.81
N PHE A 261 5.67 12.71 -7.17
CA PHE A 261 4.21 12.54 -7.20
C PHE A 261 3.59 12.36 -5.82
N LEU A 262 4.34 11.85 -4.87
CA LEU A 262 3.82 11.60 -3.54
C LEU A 262 3.90 12.83 -2.64
N ILE A 263 4.96 13.64 -2.72
CA ILE A 263 5.14 14.86 -1.93
C ILE A 263 4.41 16.08 -2.55
N GLY A 264 4.34 16.16 -3.85
CA GLY A 264 4.03 17.37 -4.59
C GLY A 264 2.57 17.72 -4.66
N THR A 265 1.95 18.22 -3.62
CA THR A 265 0.60 18.71 -3.78
C THR A 265 0.23 19.75 -2.75
N ASP A 266 0.79 20.92 -2.79
CA ASP A 266 0.00 22.01 -2.28
C ASP A 266 -0.34 23.00 -3.34
N THR A 267 -1.55 23.42 -3.29
CA THR A 267 -2.01 24.41 -4.19
C THR A 267 -2.79 25.45 -3.45
N ALA A 268 -2.28 26.59 -3.46
CA ALA A 268 -2.97 27.81 -3.11
C ALA A 268 -4.18 28.09 -4.03
N GLY A 269 -4.87 27.06 -4.52
CA GLY A 269 -5.91 27.20 -5.52
C GLY A 269 -7.15 26.32 -5.38
N GLY A 270 -7.47 25.84 -4.17
CA GLY A 270 -8.71 25.07 -3.95
C GLY A 270 -8.61 23.61 -4.39
N PHE A 271 -7.46 23.04 -4.23
CA PHE A 271 -7.27 21.61 -4.41
C PHE A 271 -7.63 20.90 -3.11
N GLU A 272 -8.67 20.07 -3.13
CA GLU A 272 -8.90 19.13 -2.06
C GLU A 272 -7.68 18.20 -1.96
N PRO A 273 -7.14 17.99 -0.74
CA PRO A 273 -6.01 17.09 -0.59
C PRO A 273 -6.44 15.68 -0.99
N PHE A 274 -6.15 15.28 -2.22
CA PHE A 274 -6.35 13.91 -2.65
C PHE A 274 -5.49 13.01 -1.80
N GLY A 275 -6.18 12.16 -1.01
CA GLY A 275 -5.57 11.00 -0.38
C GLY A 275 -4.37 11.29 0.48
N GLU A 276 -4.44 12.25 1.39
CA GLU A 276 -3.54 12.20 2.54
C GLU A 276 -3.76 10.87 3.23
N SER A 277 -2.77 10.01 3.16
CA SER A 277 -2.78 8.85 4.00
C SER A 277 -2.74 9.34 5.44
N ASP A 278 -3.87 9.26 6.09
CA ASP A 278 -3.99 9.61 7.49
C ASP A 278 -3.75 8.40 8.40
N GLU A 279 -3.58 7.21 7.82
CA GLU A 279 -3.30 5.93 8.49
C GLU A 279 -4.14 5.72 9.76
N ARG A 280 -5.37 6.18 9.67
CA ARG A 280 -6.24 6.46 10.81
C ARG A 280 -6.82 5.21 11.43
N LEU A 281 -7.18 4.23 10.60
CA LEU A 281 -8.08 3.15 11.00
C LEU A 281 -7.40 1.79 10.94
N LYS A 282 -7.84 0.88 11.82
CA LYS A 282 -7.49 -0.54 11.82
C LYS A 282 -8.73 -1.34 12.20
N VAL A 283 -8.91 -2.53 11.62
CA VAL A 283 -10.01 -3.42 12.02
C VAL A 283 -9.75 -4.01 13.41
N VAL A 284 -10.73 -3.94 14.29
CA VAL A 284 -10.67 -4.58 15.61
C VAL A 284 -10.54 -6.09 15.45
N GLY A 285 -9.51 -6.66 16.05
CA GLY A 285 -9.18 -8.08 15.90
C GLY A 285 -8.39 -8.44 14.65
N GLY A 286 -8.00 -7.43 13.85
CA GLY A 286 -7.09 -7.57 12.71
C GLY A 286 -7.76 -7.36 11.34
N ASN A 287 -6.98 -6.82 10.41
CA ASN A 287 -7.46 -6.52 9.06
C ASN A 287 -7.78 -7.78 8.24
N GLU A 288 -7.19 -8.94 8.58
CA GLU A 288 -7.50 -10.23 7.93
C GLU A 288 -8.99 -10.58 8.02
N ARG A 289 -9.72 -10.08 9.01
CA ARG A 289 -11.16 -10.30 9.17
C ARG A 289 -12.00 -9.87 7.95
N VAL A 290 -11.53 -8.88 7.19
CA VAL A 290 -12.23 -8.45 5.96
C VAL A 290 -12.16 -9.55 4.90
N VAL A 291 -10.98 -10.13 4.69
CA VAL A 291 -10.80 -11.20 3.70
C VAL A 291 -11.39 -12.52 4.18
N GLU A 292 -11.40 -12.79 5.48
CA GLU A 292 -12.14 -13.93 6.08
C GLU A 292 -13.65 -13.81 5.82
N ALA A 293 -14.21 -12.62 6.02
CA ALA A 293 -15.61 -12.35 5.75
C ALA A 293 -15.97 -12.50 4.27
N LEU A 294 -15.09 -12.07 3.36
CA LEU A 294 -15.23 -12.32 1.92
C LEU A 294 -15.17 -13.82 1.60
N ALA A 295 -14.14 -14.51 2.10
CA ALA A 295 -13.96 -15.95 1.87
C ALA A 295 -15.15 -16.78 2.36
N ALA A 296 -15.71 -16.45 3.52
CA ALA A 296 -16.90 -17.11 4.05
C ALA A 296 -18.12 -16.97 3.12
N ARG A 297 -18.31 -15.80 2.48
CA ARG A 297 -19.42 -15.53 1.56
C ARG A 297 -19.30 -16.28 0.24
N VAL A 298 -18.09 -16.62 -0.17
CA VAL A 298 -17.79 -17.36 -1.41
C VAL A 298 -17.16 -18.73 -1.14
N ALA A 299 -17.34 -19.29 0.07
CA ALA A 299 -16.67 -20.51 0.53
C ALA A 299 -16.81 -21.71 -0.45
N GLY A 300 -17.98 -21.91 -1.04
CA GLY A 300 -18.22 -22.99 -2.02
C GLY A 300 -17.63 -22.70 -3.42
N GLN A 301 -16.81 -21.68 -3.58
CA GLN A 301 -16.17 -21.26 -4.83
C GLN A 301 -14.64 -21.25 -4.73
N ILE A 302 -14.05 -21.56 -3.57
CA ILE A 302 -12.60 -21.48 -3.31
C ILE A 302 -11.99 -22.89 -3.35
N GLU A 303 -10.93 -23.02 -4.13
CA GLU A 303 -10.08 -24.21 -4.21
C GLU A 303 -8.65 -23.81 -3.83
N THR A 304 -8.15 -24.29 -2.69
CA THR A 304 -6.77 -24.06 -2.22
C THR A 304 -5.81 -25.12 -2.74
N GLY A 305 -4.50 -24.85 -2.62
CA GLY A 305 -3.46 -25.75 -3.10
C GLY A 305 -3.36 -25.85 -4.64
N GLN A 306 -3.84 -24.82 -5.35
CA GLN A 306 -3.90 -24.76 -6.81
C GLN A 306 -2.93 -23.70 -7.33
N ARG A 307 -1.69 -24.05 -7.64
CA ARG A 307 -0.66 -23.15 -8.16
C ARG A 307 -0.75 -23.05 -9.68
N LEU A 308 -1.09 -21.89 -10.23
CA LEU A 308 -1.07 -21.66 -11.67
C LEU A 308 0.35 -21.76 -12.20
N VAL A 309 0.56 -22.56 -13.24
CA VAL A 309 1.87 -22.75 -13.90
C VAL A 309 1.85 -22.40 -15.38
N ALA A 310 0.68 -22.46 -16.05
CA ALA A 310 0.55 -22.02 -17.43
C ALA A 310 -0.87 -21.53 -17.74
N ALA A 311 -0.98 -20.66 -18.73
CA ALA A 311 -2.25 -20.28 -19.35
C ALA A 311 -2.10 -20.26 -20.87
N ARG A 312 -3.07 -20.82 -21.57
CA ARG A 312 -3.03 -21.03 -23.04
C ARG A 312 -4.37 -20.72 -23.66
N PRO A 313 -4.43 -20.26 -24.94
CA PRO A 313 -5.69 -20.09 -25.64
C PRO A 313 -6.47 -21.40 -25.74
N ARG A 314 -7.79 -21.33 -25.59
CA ARG A 314 -8.68 -22.47 -25.73
C ARG A 314 -10.00 -22.04 -26.41
N GLY A 315 -10.03 -22.07 -27.72
CA GLY A 315 -11.14 -21.50 -28.47
C GLY A 315 -11.22 -19.99 -28.23
N ALA A 316 -12.38 -19.50 -27.80
CA ALA A 316 -12.56 -18.10 -27.40
C ALA A 316 -12.17 -17.83 -25.93
N GLY A 317 -11.83 -18.85 -25.15
CA GLY A 317 -11.46 -18.77 -23.74
C GLY A 317 -9.99 -19.09 -23.49
N VAL A 318 -9.70 -19.47 -22.26
CA VAL A 318 -8.34 -19.75 -21.76
C VAL A 318 -8.33 -21.09 -21.05
N ARG A 319 -7.30 -21.88 -21.30
CA ARG A 319 -6.96 -23.06 -20.52
C ARG A 319 -5.92 -22.70 -19.49
N LEU A 320 -6.23 -22.91 -18.23
CA LEU A 320 -5.35 -22.75 -17.10
C LEU A 320 -4.78 -24.12 -16.69
N VAL A 321 -3.49 -24.16 -16.40
CA VAL A 321 -2.80 -25.37 -15.92
C VAL A 321 -2.34 -25.10 -14.49
N PHE A 322 -2.81 -25.93 -13.57
CA PHE A 322 -2.47 -25.84 -12.16
C PHE A 322 -1.62 -27.02 -11.72
N GLU A 323 -0.68 -26.80 -10.83
CA GLU A 323 -0.09 -27.82 -9.98
C GLU A 323 -0.88 -27.91 -8.67
N SER A 324 -1.24 -29.13 -8.29
CA SER A 324 -1.93 -29.48 -7.04
C SER A 324 -1.19 -30.63 -6.39
N GLY A 325 -0.24 -30.31 -5.50
CA GLY A 325 0.72 -31.29 -4.99
C GLY A 325 1.59 -31.88 -6.11
N ALA A 326 1.57 -33.21 -6.29
CA ALA A 326 2.28 -33.91 -7.36
C ALA A 326 1.48 -34.02 -8.68
N ALA A 327 0.23 -33.56 -8.71
CA ALA A 327 -0.63 -33.69 -9.87
C ALA A 327 -0.74 -32.37 -10.65
N THR A 328 -0.96 -32.49 -11.96
CA THR A 328 -1.29 -31.37 -12.82
C THR A 328 -2.77 -31.44 -13.18
N ARG A 329 -3.45 -30.28 -13.14
CA ARG A 329 -4.87 -30.13 -13.48
C ARG A 329 -5.06 -29.05 -14.52
N GLU A 330 -5.82 -29.36 -15.56
CA GLU A 330 -6.26 -28.37 -16.55
C GLU A 330 -7.70 -27.90 -16.28
N VAL A 331 -7.92 -26.61 -16.43
CA VAL A 331 -9.25 -25.97 -16.28
C VAL A 331 -9.48 -25.05 -17.46
N ASP A 332 -10.59 -25.26 -18.17
CA ASP A 332 -11.03 -24.38 -19.25
C ASP A 332 -11.94 -23.29 -18.67
N ALA A 333 -11.61 -22.03 -18.93
CA ALA A 333 -12.38 -20.86 -18.51
C ALA A 333 -12.70 -19.97 -19.73
N ASP A 334 -13.87 -19.33 -19.69
CA ASP A 334 -14.32 -18.40 -20.72
C ASP A 334 -13.85 -16.97 -20.39
N ALA A 335 -13.67 -16.66 -19.08
CA ALA A 335 -13.02 -15.46 -18.58
C ALA A 335 -12.09 -15.80 -17.42
N VAL A 336 -10.97 -15.09 -17.31
CA VAL A 336 -9.97 -15.28 -16.26
C VAL A 336 -9.64 -13.94 -15.61
N VAL A 337 -9.67 -13.90 -14.27
CA VAL A 337 -9.10 -12.79 -13.49
C VAL A 337 -7.78 -13.28 -12.87
N LEU A 338 -6.66 -12.69 -13.27
CA LEU A 338 -5.36 -12.93 -12.67
C LEU A 338 -5.15 -11.93 -11.53
N ALA A 339 -5.40 -12.40 -10.30
CA ALA A 339 -5.28 -11.61 -9.07
C ALA A 339 -3.99 -11.98 -8.31
N LEU A 340 -2.90 -12.13 -9.03
CA LEU A 340 -1.56 -12.51 -8.56
C LEU A 340 -0.61 -11.33 -8.63
N PRO A 341 0.32 -11.17 -7.66
CA PRO A 341 1.45 -10.25 -7.84
C PRO A 341 2.26 -10.63 -9.08
N PHE A 342 2.77 -9.66 -9.82
CA PHE A 342 3.55 -9.95 -11.02
C PHE A 342 4.87 -10.68 -10.72
N THR A 343 5.39 -10.57 -9.51
CA THR A 343 6.51 -11.41 -9.02
C THR A 343 6.27 -12.90 -9.21
N LEU A 344 5.03 -13.36 -9.05
CA LEU A 344 4.64 -14.75 -9.27
C LEU A 344 4.20 -15.02 -10.70
N LEU A 345 3.56 -14.05 -11.34
CA LEU A 345 3.08 -14.21 -12.71
C LEU A 345 4.24 -14.36 -13.71
N ARG A 346 5.44 -13.90 -13.36
CA ARG A 346 6.69 -14.12 -14.13
C ARG A 346 7.07 -15.59 -14.31
N ASP A 347 6.69 -16.43 -13.36
CA ASP A 347 6.99 -17.88 -13.39
C ASP A 347 5.90 -18.70 -14.09
N VAL A 348 4.80 -18.07 -14.48
CA VAL A 348 3.72 -18.72 -15.21
C VAL A 348 4.01 -18.67 -16.70
N ASP A 349 3.93 -19.82 -17.38
CA ASP A 349 4.02 -19.89 -18.84
C ASP A 349 2.80 -19.23 -19.49
N LEU A 350 2.99 -18.01 -19.95
CA LEU A 350 1.98 -17.20 -20.66
C LEU A 350 2.31 -17.03 -22.15
N ALA A 351 3.37 -17.65 -22.64
CA ALA A 351 3.90 -17.40 -23.99
C ALA A 351 2.85 -17.61 -25.09
N ALA A 352 1.98 -18.60 -24.93
CA ALA A 352 0.94 -18.92 -25.89
C ALA A 352 -0.25 -17.93 -25.91
N LEU A 353 -0.37 -17.04 -24.91
CA LEU A 353 -1.44 -16.04 -24.85
C LEU A 353 -1.21 -14.85 -25.77
N ASP A 354 -0.03 -14.74 -26.38
CA ASP A 354 0.35 -13.64 -27.29
C ASP A 354 0.06 -12.26 -26.67
N LEU A 355 0.52 -12.06 -25.44
CA LEU A 355 0.30 -10.81 -24.72
C LEU A 355 1.00 -9.64 -25.43
N PRO A 356 0.33 -8.48 -25.56
CA PRO A 356 0.96 -7.30 -26.13
C PRO A 356 2.25 -6.92 -25.40
N ALA A 357 3.19 -6.30 -26.13
CA ALA A 357 4.51 -5.96 -25.62
C ALA A 357 4.46 -5.14 -24.32
N PHE A 358 3.53 -4.18 -24.20
CA PHE A 358 3.35 -3.37 -22.99
C PHE A 358 2.95 -4.23 -21.78
N LYS A 359 2.06 -5.23 -21.96
CA LYS A 359 1.64 -6.13 -20.89
C LYS A 359 2.77 -7.07 -20.48
N THR A 360 3.47 -7.63 -21.46
CA THR A 360 4.64 -8.48 -21.19
C THR A 360 5.72 -7.72 -20.43
N ARG A 361 5.97 -6.46 -20.81
CA ARG A 361 6.90 -5.57 -20.09
C ARG A 361 6.44 -5.35 -18.65
N ALA A 362 5.17 -4.96 -18.44
CA ALA A 362 4.64 -4.72 -17.10
C ALA A 362 4.81 -5.95 -16.18
N ILE A 363 4.46 -7.14 -16.66
CA ILE A 363 4.63 -8.37 -15.90
C ILE A 363 6.11 -8.64 -15.57
N ARG A 364 7.01 -8.48 -16.53
CA ARG A 364 8.42 -8.83 -16.38
C ARG A 364 9.21 -7.84 -15.55
N GLU A 365 8.91 -6.54 -15.67
CA GLU A 365 9.81 -5.47 -15.21
C GLU A 365 9.29 -4.72 -13.99
N LEU A 366 7.96 -4.67 -13.71
CA LEU A 366 7.42 -3.93 -12.57
C LEU A 366 8.21 -4.23 -11.29
N GLY A 367 8.77 -3.20 -10.67
CA GLY A 367 9.50 -3.34 -9.42
C GLY A 367 8.59 -3.73 -8.25
N TYR A 368 9.17 -4.38 -7.27
CA TYR A 368 8.51 -4.75 -6.00
C TYR A 368 9.43 -4.45 -4.83
N GLY A 369 8.84 -3.93 -3.76
CA GLY A 369 9.52 -3.65 -2.51
C GLY A 369 9.95 -4.91 -1.77
N THR A 370 10.95 -4.74 -0.91
CA THR A 370 11.54 -5.81 -0.08
C THR A 370 11.26 -5.59 1.40
N ASN A 371 10.15 -4.94 1.75
CA ASN A 371 9.82 -4.65 3.14
C ASN A 371 9.68 -5.92 3.97
N ALA A 372 10.17 -5.83 5.20
CA ALA A 372 10.04 -6.83 6.23
C ALA A 372 9.64 -6.20 7.57
N LYS A 373 8.95 -6.96 8.39
CA LYS A 373 8.53 -6.56 9.73
C LYS A 373 9.23 -7.41 10.78
N LEU A 374 9.84 -6.75 11.77
CA LEU A 374 10.32 -7.35 13.01
C LEU A 374 9.47 -6.83 14.17
N PHE A 375 9.05 -7.70 15.05
CA PHE A 375 8.14 -7.36 16.14
C PHE A 375 8.83 -7.48 17.51
N ALA A 376 8.66 -6.45 18.35
CA ALA A 376 9.17 -6.39 19.70
C ALA A 376 8.02 -6.29 20.70
N GLY A 377 7.81 -7.31 21.52
CA GLY A 377 6.83 -7.28 22.61
C GLY A 377 7.34 -6.56 23.83
N THR A 378 6.49 -5.77 24.49
CA THR A 378 6.80 -5.04 25.73
C THR A 378 5.75 -5.28 26.81
N ALA A 379 6.15 -5.29 28.08
CA ALA A 379 5.26 -5.43 29.23
C ALA A 379 4.50 -4.12 29.53
N ALA A 380 5.04 -3.00 29.06
CA ALA A 380 4.44 -1.66 29.17
C ALA A 380 4.73 -0.87 27.89
N ARG A 381 4.12 0.29 27.74
CA ARG A 381 4.30 1.22 26.60
C ARG A 381 5.01 2.49 27.08
N PRO A 382 6.35 2.46 27.29
CA PRO A 382 7.09 3.59 27.89
C PRO A 382 6.93 4.90 27.11
N TRP A 383 6.88 4.82 25.76
CA TRP A 383 6.70 5.97 24.86
C TRP A 383 5.45 6.80 25.18
N ARG A 384 4.37 6.18 25.65
CA ARG A 384 3.12 6.90 25.97
C ARG A 384 3.28 7.84 27.14
N GLY A 385 4.02 7.42 28.19
CA GLY A 385 4.34 8.27 29.35
C GLY A 385 5.23 9.46 29.00
N GLN A 386 5.90 9.41 27.84
CA GLN A 386 6.75 10.48 27.32
C GLN A 386 6.00 11.37 26.30
N GLY A 387 4.72 11.11 26.06
CA GLY A 387 3.89 11.87 25.14
C GLY A 387 4.03 11.46 23.66
N TYR A 388 4.53 10.24 23.40
CA TYR A 388 4.65 9.70 22.05
C TYR A 388 3.63 8.59 21.76
N ASN A 389 3.26 8.45 20.49
CA ASN A 389 2.35 7.39 20.00
C ASN A 389 3.08 6.06 19.71
N GLY A 390 4.41 6.03 19.79
CA GLY A 390 5.26 4.89 19.46
C GLY A 390 5.78 4.88 18.04
N GLU A 391 5.47 5.88 17.24
CA GLU A 391 6.07 6.06 15.92
C GLU A 391 7.40 6.80 16.03
N CYS A 392 8.42 6.26 15.36
CA CYS A 392 9.74 6.90 15.32
C CYS A 392 10.33 6.81 13.91
N PHE A 393 10.76 7.95 13.43
CA PHE A 393 11.49 8.14 12.19
C PHE A 393 12.96 8.34 12.51
N THR A 394 13.84 7.60 11.83
CA THR A 394 15.24 7.57 12.22
C THR A 394 16.19 7.24 11.07
N ASP A 395 17.44 7.66 11.21
CA ASP A 395 18.59 7.17 10.44
C ASP A 395 19.27 5.94 11.07
N ALA A 396 18.77 5.47 12.23
CA ALA A 396 19.23 4.22 12.83
C ALA A 396 18.79 2.99 12.03
N ALA A 397 19.41 1.86 12.29
CA ALA A 397 19.26 0.66 11.48
C ALA A 397 17.84 0.04 11.44
N PHE A 398 16.93 0.46 12.30
CA PHE A 398 15.53 0.03 12.24
C PHE A 398 14.65 0.86 11.30
N GLN A 399 15.18 1.94 10.71
CA GLN A 399 14.55 2.85 9.74
C GLN A 399 13.24 3.49 10.21
N LEU A 400 12.27 2.70 10.62
CA LEU A 400 10.94 3.14 11.08
C LEU A 400 10.40 2.16 12.12
N CYS A 401 9.73 2.66 13.15
CA CYS A 401 8.91 1.83 14.02
C CYS A 401 7.59 2.50 14.39
N TRP A 402 6.63 1.69 14.86
CA TRP A 402 5.36 2.17 15.42
C TRP A 402 4.77 1.19 16.44
N ASP A 403 3.93 1.70 17.35
CA ASP A 403 3.09 0.88 18.24
C ASP A 403 1.95 0.23 17.45
N HIS A 404 2.11 -1.03 17.03
CA HIS A 404 1.06 -1.76 16.34
C HIS A 404 -0.09 -2.21 17.27
N THR A 405 0.10 -2.06 18.58
CA THR A 405 -0.90 -2.41 19.60
C THR A 405 -1.68 -1.19 20.11
N GLN A 406 -1.50 -0.02 19.49
CA GLN A 406 -2.24 1.20 19.81
C GLN A 406 -3.76 0.91 19.84
N LEU A 407 -4.45 1.43 20.88
CA LEU A 407 -5.88 1.21 21.16
C LEU A 407 -6.27 -0.22 21.59
N GLN A 408 -5.37 -1.17 21.54
CA GLN A 408 -5.65 -2.50 22.10
C GLN A 408 -5.59 -2.47 23.63
N PRO A 409 -6.43 -3.27 24.32
CA PRO A 409 -6.56 -3.22 25.77
C PRO A 409 -5.30 -3.71 26.50
N GLY A 410 -5.17 -3.30 27.76
CA GLY A 410 -4.08 -3.69 28.66
C GLY A 410 -2.86 -2.77 28.62
N THR A 411 -1.88 -3.09 29.46
CA THR A 411 -0.62 -2.32 29.60
C THR A 411 0.47 -2.80 28.63
N ALA A 412 0.46 -4.09 28.28
CA ALA A 412 1.42 -4.67 27.34
C ALA A 412 1.30 -4.01 25.96
N GLY A 413 2.41 -3.91 25.27
CA GLY A 413 2.49 -3.32 23.95
C GLY A 413 3.35 -4.13 23.00
N GLY A 414 3.44 -3.62 21.76
CA GLY A 414 4.32 -4.17 20.75
C GLY A 414 4.71 -3.11 19.73
N LEU A 415 5.99 -3.07 19.42
CA LEU A 415 6.53 -2.25 18.36
C LEU A 415 6.75 -3.10 17.10
N THR A 416 6.34 -2.58 15.96
CA THR A 416 6.79 -3.03 14.66
C THR A 416 8.01 -2.22 14.28
N LEU A 417 9.15 -2.89 14.01
CA LEU A 417 10.31 -2.31 13.35
C LEU A 417 10.20 -2.67 11.87
N TYR A 418 10.19 -1.66 11.01
CA TYR A 418 9.87 -1.80 9.61
C TYR A 418 11.03 -1.38 8.73
N SER A 419 11.50 -2.30 7.91
CA SER A 419 12.66 -2.08 7.05
C SER A 419 12.31 -2.37 5.60
N GLY A 420 12.87 -1.56 4.70
CA GLY A 420 12.82 -1.74 3.24
C GLY A 420 14.22 -1.80 2.64
N GLY A 421 14.29 -1.96 1.32
CA GLY A 421 15.55 -2.04 0.59
C GLY A 421 16.46 -3.19 1.04
N ALA A 422 17.75 -2.98 1.01
CA ALA A 422 18.74 -3.95 1.47
C ALA A 422 18.56 -4.34 2.96
N ALA A 423 18.15 -3.40 3.81
CA ALA A 423 17.86 -3.68 5.21
C ALA A 423 16.65 -4.62 5.37
N GLY A 424 15.59 -4.42 4.56
CA GLY A 424 14.44 -5.32 4.53
C GLY A 424 14.82 -6.75 4.13
N VAL A 425 15.68 -6.91 3.12
CA VAL A 425 16.22 -8.22 2.72
C VAL A 425 17.01 -8.86 3.86
N ALA A 426 17.88 -8.09 4.53
CA ALA A 426 18.74 -8.58 5.61
C ALA A 426 17.95 -9.07 6.84
N VAL A 427 16.74 -8.57 7.08
CA VAL A 427 15.85 -9.09 8.15
C VAL A 427 15.51 -10.57 7.92
N GLY A 428 15.59 -11.07 6.69
CA GLY A 428 15.37 -12.49 6.36
C GLY A 428 16.44 -13.44 6.90
N GLU A 429 17.62 -12.94 7.20
CA GLU A 429 18.76 -13.71 7.69
C GLU A 429 18.71 -13.88 9.22
N GLY A 430 19.46 -14.85 9.77
CA GLY A 430 19.52 -15.06 11.22
C GLY A 430 18.18 -15.29 11.90
N THR A 431 18.06 -14.94 13.20
CA THR A 431 16.84 -15.10 13.97
C THR A 431 16.21 -13.74 14.35
N PRO A 432 14.89 -13.68 14.59
CA PRO A 432 14.24 -12.46 15.08
C PRO A 432 14.89 -11.90 16.34
N GLU A 433 15.29 -12.79 17.27
CA GLU A 433 15.95 -12.43 18.53
C GLU A 433 17.29 -11.75 18.30
N SER A 434 18.10 -12.25 17.35
CA SER A 434 19.39 -11.65 17.02
C SER A 434 19.25 -10.26 16.41
N HIS A 435 18.24 -10.06 15.53
CA HIS A 435 17.93 -8.74 14.99
C HIS A 435 17.45 -7.79 16.08
N LEU A 436 16.52 -8.25 16.93
CA LEU A 436 15.98 -7.42 18.00
C LEU A 436 17.07 -7.01 18.98
N ALA A 437 17.93 -7.92 19.40
CA ALA A 437 19.05 -7.61 20.31
C ALA A 437 19.98 -6.52 19.75
N ARG A 438 20.18 -6.49 18.43
CA ARG A 438 21.00 -5.47 17.75
C ARG A 438 20.29 -4.11 17.65
N LEU A 439 18.98 -4.10 17.38
CA LEU A 439 18.23 -2.88 17.09
C LEU A 439 17.62 -2.22 18.35
N LEU A 440 17.33 -3.00 19.37
CA LEU A 440 16.62 -2.51 20.56
C LEU A 440 17.35 -1.38 21.32
N PRO A 441 18.71 -1.33 21.42
CA PRO A 441 19.39 -0.19 21.99
C PRO A 441 19.10 1.15 21.29
N ASP A 442 18.99 1.15 19.96
CA ASP A 442 18.64 2.34 19.19
C ASP A 442 17.19 2.75 19.42
N VAL A 443 16.28 1.76 19.52
CA VAL A 443 14.87 2.01 19.87
C VAL A 443 14.75 2.59 21.29
N ASP A 444 15.55 2.09 22.23
CA ASP A 444 15.62 2.63 23.60
C ASP A 444 16.20 4.06 23.64
N GLY A 445 17.13 4.37 22.73
CA GLY A 445 17.62 5.74 22.54
C GLY A 445 16.51 6.71 22.09
N ALA A 446 15.62 6.24 21.20
CA ALA A 446 14.46 7.00 20.75
C ALA A 446 13.34 7.07 21.82
N PHE A 447 13.09 5.96 22.52
CA PHE A 447 12.06 5.81 23.55
C PHE A 447 12.66 5.19 24.81
N PRO A 448 13.29 5.98 25.71
CA PRO A 448 13.90 5.47 26.92
C PRO A 448 12.97 4.58 27.75
N GLY A 449 13.46 3.42 28.16
CA GLY A 449 12.72 2.41 28.92
C GLY A 449 12.15 1.26 28.09
N VAL A 450 12.25 1.29 26.76
CA VAL A 450 11.79 0.18 25.89
C VAL A 450 12.61 -1.08 26.13
N LEU A 451 13.94 -0.94 26.27
CA LEU A 451 14.84 -2.05 26.56
C LEU A 451 14.46 -2.75 27.88
N ALA A 452 14.17 -1.98 28.90
CA ALA A 452 13.75 -2.51 30.21
C ALA A 452 12.34 -3.11 30.18
N ALA A 453 11.47 -2.61 29.32
CA ALA A 453 10.09 -3.08 29.19
C ALA A 453 9.95 -4.30 28.27
N GLN A 454 10.99 -4.71 27.56
CA GLN A 454 10.96 -5.85 26.65
C GLN A 454 10.54 -7.12 27.38
N ASN A 455 9.59 -7.89 26.81
CA ASN A 455 8.95 -9.02 27.48
C ASN A 455 9.41 -10.41 27.00
N GLY A 456 10.47 -10.48 26.19
CA GLY A 456 11.04 -11.70 25.64
C GLY A 456 10.31 -12.24 24.40
N ARG A 457 9.20 -11.60 23.97
CA ARG A 457 8.45 -12.02 22.78
C ARG A 457 8.91 -11.22 21.57
N THR A 458 9.19 -11.94 20.50
CA THR A 458 9.58 -11.36 19.22
C THR A 458 9.08 -12.25 18.09
N GLY A 459 9.11 -11.72 16.89
CA GLY A 459 8.80 -12.44 15.67
C GLY A 459 9.18 -11.60 14.46
N ARG A 460 9.18 -12.20 13.29
CA ARG A 460 9.35 -11.47 12.03
C ARG A 460 8.39 -11.99 10.97
N PHE A 461 8.10 -11.13 10.00
CA PHE A 461 7.50 -11.55 8.75
C PHE A 461 8.30 -10.96 7.58
N HIS A 462 8.83 -11.86 6.74
CA HIS A 462 9.75 -11.50 5.65
C HIS A 462 9.08 -11.73 4.30
N TRP A 463 8.50 -10.66 3.75
CA TRP A 463 7.75 -10.71 2.49
C TRP A 463 8.63 -11.09 1.27
N PRO A 464 9.91 -10.66 1.16
CA PRO A 464 10.75 -11.03 0.02
C PRO A 464 10.94 -12.53 -0.16
N SER A 465 11.04 -13.32 0.91
CA SER A 465 11.17 -14.77 0.84
C SER A 465 9.85 -15.53 0.92
N HIS A 466 8.72 -14.83 1.08
CA HIS A 466 7.42 -15.49 1.16
C HIS A 466 7.06 -16.12 -0.20
N PRO A 467 6.80 -17.45 -0.26
CA PRO A 467 6.73 -18.20 -1.53
C PRO A 467 5.58 -17.75 -2.44
N PHE A 468 4.51 -17.17 -1.87
CA PHE A 468 3.32 -16.76 -2.60
C PHE A 468 3.22 -15.22 -2.80
N THR A 469 4.33 -14.48 -2.62
CA THR A 469 4.36 -13.03 -2.89
C THR A 469 5.69 -12.57 -3.47
N ARG A 470 6.83 -13.03 -2.92
CA ARG A 470 8.21 -12.68 -3.33
C ARG A 470 8.44 -11.16 -3.43
N GLY A 471 7.92 -10.43 -2.48
CA GLY A 471 7.99 -9.00 -2.38
C GLY A 471 6.85 -8.46 -1.52
N SER A 472 6.94 -7.21 -1.10
CA SER A 472 5.93 -6.54 -0.29
C SER A 472 4.78 -6.02 -1.17
N TYR A 473 5.04 -5.04 -2.02
CA TYR A 473 4.09 -4.41 -2.94
C TYR A 473 4.82 -3.76 -4.12
N ALA A 474 4.08 -3.30 -5.12
CA ALA A 474 4.63 -2.68 -6.31
C ALA A 474 5.38 -1.38 -5.99
N CYS A 475 6.49 -1.17 -6.68
CA CYS A 475 7.31 0.03 -6.61
C CYS A 475 7.91 0.31 -7.98
N TYR A 476 7.65 1.47 -8.56
CA TYR A 476 8.25 1.83 -9.85
C TYR A 476 9.74 2.14 -9.73
N ARG A 477 10.55 1.46 -10.55
CA ARG A 477 11.98 1.71 -10.73
C ARG A 477 12.20 2.86 -11.73
N PRO A 478 13.41 3.42 -11.85
CA PRO A 478 13.72 4.41 -12.88
C PRO A 478 13.25 3.97 -14.27
N GLY A 479 12.53 4.84 -14.96
CA GLY A 479 11.93 4.60 -16.28
C GLY A 479 10.58 3.86 -16.28
N GLN A 480 10.07 3.41 -15.14
CA GLN A 480 8.85 2.59 -15.11
C GLN A 480 7.54 3.39 -15.06
N TRP A 481 7.56 4.64 -14.62
CA TRP A 481 6.37 5.50 -14.74
C TRP A 481 5.97 5.75 -16.18
N THR A 482 6.94 5.91 -17.07
CA THR A 482 6.70 6.20 -18.49
C THR A 482 6.64 4.94 -19.38
N THR A 483 6.88 3.75 -18.82
CA THR A 483 6.90 2.50 -19.63
C THR A 483 6.04 1.37 -19.09
N VAL A 484 5.63 1.44 -17.82
CA VAL A 484 4.88 0.38 -17.12
C VAL A 484 3.60 0.90 -16.50
N ALA A 485 3.63 2.07 -15.82
CA ALA A 485 2.48 2.56 -15.08
C ALA A 485 1.21 2.62 -15.94
N GLY A 486 0.11 2.07 -15.41
CA GLY A 486 -1.17 1.99 -16.10
C GLY A 486 -1.34 0.78 -17.03
N ALA A 487 -0.23 0.11 -17.42
CA ALA A 487 -0.31 -1.11 -18.24
C ALA A 487 -0.78 -2.33 -17.43
N GLU A 488 -0.62 -2.31 -16.12
CA GLU A 488 -0.87 -3.45 -15.22
C GLU A 488 -2.34 -3.89 -15.26
N ILE A 489 -3.27 -2.93 -15.24
CA ILE A 489 -4.70 -3.21 -15.16
C ILE A 489 -5.33 -3.52 -16.54
N VAL A 490 -4.68 -3.16 -17.64
CA VAL A 490 -5.27 -3.30 -18.98
C VAL A 490 -5.58 -4.77 -19.30
N PRO A 491 -6.83 -5.13 -19.60
CA PRO A 491 -7.18 -6.51 -19.92
C PRO A 491 -6.64 -6.91 -21.32
N VAL A 492 -6.42 -8.20 -21.53
CA VAL A 492 -6.02 -8.76 -22.82
C VAL A 492 -7.03 -9.84 -23.20
N GLY A 493 -7.88 -9.57 -24.17
CA GLY A 493 -9.01 -10.44 -24.52
C GLY A 493 -9.88 -10.73 -23.29
N ASN A 494 -10.01 -12.00 -22.95
CA ASN A 494 -10.79 -12.47 -21.81
C ASN A 494 -9.95 -12.66 -20.52
N VAL A 495 -8.73 -12.13 -20.47
CA VAL A 495 -7.85 -12.14 -19.31
C VAL A 495 -7.85 -10.75 -18.69
N PHE A 496 -8.33 -10.67 -17.45
CA PHE A 496 -8.41 -9.47 -16.62
C PHE A 496 -7.35 -9.53 -15.52
N PHE A 497 -6.88 -8.39 -15.07
CA PHE A 497 -5.84 -8.28 -14.05
C PHE A 497 -6.36 -7.50 -12.84
N ALA A 498 -6.03 -7.93 -11.64
CA ALA A 498 -6.40 -7.28 -10.40
C ALA A 498 -5.30 -7.49 -9.32
N GLY A 499 -5.27 -6.64 -8.33
CA GLY A 499 -4.29 -6.60 -7.26
C GLY A 499 -3.90 -5.16 -6.97
N GLU A 500 -3.20 -4.92 -5.86
CA GLU A 500 -2.79 -3.56 -5.50
C GLU A 500 -1.95 -2.89 -6.59
N HIS A 501 -1.11 -3.68 -7.28
CA HIS A 501 -0.25 -3.23 -8.37
C HIS A 501 -1.01 -2.76 -9.62
N CYS A 502 -2.28 -3.10 -9.74
CA CYS A 502 -3.18 -2.67 -10.81
C CYS A 502 -3.95 -1.38 -10.49
N SER A 503 -3.86 -0.87 -9.26
CA SER A 503 -4.53 0.38 -8.89
C SER A 503 -3.68 1.57 -9.28
N ALA A 504 -4.30 2.58 -9.91
CA ALA A 504 -3.65 3.84 -10.20
C ALA A 504 -3.59 4.75 -8.95
N ASP A 505 -4.67 4.73 -8.14
CA ASP A 505 -4.83 5.65 -7.02
C ASP A 505 -4.30 5.08 -5.69
N PHE A 506 -4.34 3.75 -5.54
CA PHE A 506 -4.04 3.05 -4.28
C PHE A 506 -3.05 1.90 -4.48
N GLN A 507 -2.05 2.07 -5.37
CA GLN A 507 -1.01 1.06 -5.56
C GLN A 507 -0.25 0.80 -4.24
N GLY A 508 -0.10 -0.46 -3.86
CA GLY A 508 0.54 -0.87 -2.61
C GLY A 508 -0.41 -1.01 -1.42
N TYR A 509 -1.64 -0.49 -1.50
CA TYR A 509 -2.62 -0.54 -0.40
C TYR A 509 -3.57 -1.73 -0.49
N MET A 510 -4.12 -2.09 0.67
CA MET A 510 -5.25 -3.02 0.77
C MET A 510 -6.45 -2.50 -0.04
N ASN A 511 -6.67 -1.17 -0.02
CA ASN A 511 -7.75 -0.54 -0.79
C ASN A 511 -7.56 -0.70 -2.30
N GLY A 512 -6.33 -0.59 -2.81
CA GLY A 512 -6.04 -0.79 -4.23
C GLY A 512 -6.38 -2.21 -4.69
N ALA A 513 -6.15 -3.21 -3.83
CA ALA A 513 -6.58 -4.56 -4.10
C ALA A 513 -8.11 -4.70 -4.05
N ALA A 514 -8.79 -4.06 -3.10
CA ALA A 514 -10.26 -4.04 -3.02
C ALA A 514 -10.87 -3.37 -4.26
N GLU A 515 -10.39 -2.18 -4.62
CA GLU A 515 -10.83 -1.42 -5.80
C GLU A 515 -10.70 -2.23 -7.09
N THR A 516 -9.49 -2.76 -7.34
CA THR A 516 -9.23 -3.49 -8.58
C THR A 516 -9.97 -4.81 -8.66
N GLY A 517 -10.24 -5.46 -7.53
CA GLY A 517 -11.14 -6.62 -7.47
C GLY A 517 -12.56 -6.28 -7.91
N ARG A 518 -13.13 -5.19 -7.40
CA ARG A 518 -14.45 -4.69 -7.84
C ARG A 518 -14.45 -4.32 -9.32
N ARG A 519 -13.40 -3.62 -9.80
CA ARG A 519 -13.25 -3.23 -11.21
C ARG A 519 -13.14 -4.44 -12.14
N ALA A 520 -12.39 -5.47 -11.74
CA ALA A 520 -12.27 -6.70 -12.51
C ALA A 520 -13.62 -7.43 -12.61
N ALA A 521 -14.38 -7.51 -11.52
CA ALA A 521 -15.74 -8.05 -11.56
C ALA A 521 -16.65 -7.28 -12.53
N ALA A 522 -16.65 -5.95 -12.46
CA ALA A 522 -17.44 -5.11 -13.36
C ALA A 522 -17.02 -5.32 -14.84
N SER A 523 -15.72 -5.46 -15.11
CA SER A 523 -15.21 -5.72 -16.46
C SER A 523 -15.65 -7.10 -17.00
N VAL A 524 -15.61 -8.14 -16.16
CA VAL A 524 -16.13 -9.47 -16.49
C VAL A 524 -17.64 -9.41 -16.75
N LEU A 525 -18.43 -8.76 -15.90
CA LEU A 525 -19.87 -8.60 -16.09
C LEU A 525 -20.21 -7.87 -17.41
N ALA A 526 -19.48 -6.81 -17.70
CA ALA A 526 -19.64 -6.08 -18.98
C ALA A 526 -19.34 -6.97 -20.19
N ALA A 527 -18.28 -7.78 -20.13
CA ALA A 527 -17.93 -8.74 -21.17
C ALA A 527 -19.01 -9.84 -21.34
N LEU A 528 -19.65 -10.24 -20.25
CA LEU A 528 -20.79 -11.20 -20.25
C LEU A 528 -22.10 -10.57 -20.73
N GLY A 529 -22.17 -9.24 -20.84
CA GLY A 529 -23.41 -8.51 -21.14
C GLY A 529 -24.42 -8.51 -19.97
N VAL A 530 -23.91 -8.65 -18.73
CA VAL A 530 -24.70 -8.59 -17.49
C VAL A 530 -24.59 -7.19 -16.91
N ALA A 531 -25.71 -6.55 -16.56
CA ALA A 531 -25.68 -5.27 -15.88
C ALA A 531 -25.04 -5.41 -14.48
N ALA A 532 -24.14 -4.52 -14.13
CA ALA A 532 -23.68 -4.40 -12.73
C ALA A 532 -24.86 -3.91 -11.89
N SER A 533 -25.23 -4.65 -10.87
CA SER A 533 -26.30 -4.30 -9.94
C SER A 533 -25.88 -3.21 -8.96
#